data_e503796d3b1a3e1d5feed4e47ff41a34
#
_entry.id   e503796d3b1a3e1d5feed4e47ff41a34
#
_cell.length_a   1.000
_cell.length_b   1.000
_cell.length_c   1.000
_cell.angle_alpha   90.00
_cell.angle_beta   90.00
_cell.angle_gamma   90.00
#
_symmetry.space_group_name_H-M   'P 1'
#
loop_
_entity.id
_entity.type
_entity.pdbx_description
1 polymer ?
#
loop_
_entity_poly.entity_id
_entity_poly.type
_entity_poly.pdbx_seq_one_letter_code
_entity_poly.pdbx_strand_id
1 'polypeptide(L)'
;ELDSMVSSRGKSKGCFATFIERKSRLYTALKMQDRSSDSMQKAIKYLCSVLPLKAFKTATTDRGKEFSCYKSVKEELGIDMYFADPYCSWQRGSNENSNGLLREFYPKKTDLSLVNEMELMHNLFLINSRPRKCLGWKSAIEVFLHEVSHLT
;
A
#
# COMPACT_ATOMS: atom_id res chain seq x y z
N GLU A 1 4.46 5.31 0.89
CA GLU A 1 5.27 4.14 1.24
C GLU A 1 4.64 2.87 0.67
N LEU A 2 5.45 1.93 0.23
CA LEU A 2 5.02 0.64 -0.29
C LEU A 2 5.62 -0.50 0.53
N ASP A 3 4.86 -1.60 0.66
CA ASP A 3 5.31 -2.83 1.30
C ASP A 3 4.55 -4.04 0.74
N SER A 4 4.90 -5.23 1.18
CA SER A 4 4.16 -6.45 0.88
C SER A 4 3.78 -7.18 2.16
N MET A 5 2.51 -7.57 2.27
CA MET A 5 2.01 -8.40 3.34
C MET A 5 1.81 -9.83 2.84
N VAL A 6 2.51 -10.80 3.41
CA VAL A 6 2.52 -12.18 2.93
C VAL A 6 1.65 -13.11 3.78
N SER A 7 1.14 -14.16 3.14
CA SER A 7 0.52 -15.31 3.83
C SER A 7 1.51 -16.03 4.74
N SER A 8 1.01 -16.84 5.66
CA SER A 8 1.85 -17.71 6.49
C SER A 8 2.65 -18.70 5.65
N ARG A 9 3.83 -19.07 6.13
CA ARG A 9 4.61 -20.17 5.55
C ARG A 9 3.74 -21.44 5.45
N GLY A 10 3.82 -22.13 4.32
CA GLY A 10 3.08 -23.37 4.07
C GLY A 10 1.61 -23.21 3.71
N LYS A 11 1.08 -21.99 3.58
CA LYS A 11 -0.30 -21.75 3.11
C LYS A 11 -0.33 -21.53 1.59
N SER A 12 -0.10 -20.32 1.13
CA SER A 12 -0.08 -19.98 -0.30
C SER A 12 1.01 -18.97 -0.60
N LYS A 13 1.21 -18.67 -1.89
CA LYS A 13 2.04 -17.56 -2.35
C LYS A 13 1.29 -16.24 -2.36
N GLY A 14 -0.02 -16.24 -2.13
CA GLY A 14 -0.87 -15.05 -2.11
C GLY A 14 -0.39 -14.03 -1.10
N CYS A 15 -0.38 -12.78 -1.50
CA CYS A 15 0.06 -11.66 -0.68
C CYS A 15 -0.69 -10.39 -1.07
N PHE A 16 -0.52 -9.33 -0.28
CA PHE A 16 -1.02 -8.01 -0.61
C PHE A 16 0.16 -7.08 -0.92
N ALA A 17 0.04 -6.30 -2.00
CA ALA A 17 0.79 -5.05 -2.14
C ALA A 17 0.09 -4.00 -1.30
N THR A 18 0.80 -3.35 -0.39
CA THR A 18 0.24 -2.35 0.50
C THR A 18 0.85 -0.98 0.23
N PHE A 19 0.00 0.03 0.21
CA PHE A 19 0.33 1.40 -0.15
C PHE A 19 -0.21 2.34 0.92
N ILE A 20 0.60 3.27 1.39
CA ILE A 20 0.13 4.35 2.25
C ILE A 20 0.59 5.71 1.72
N GLU A 21 -0.36 6.63 1.57
CA GLU A 21 -0.06 8.03 1.30
C GLU A 21 0.31 8.72 2.61
N ARG A 22 1.50 9.35 2.64
CA ARG A 22 2.11 9.82 3.90
C ARG A 22 1.42 11.02 4.53
N LYS A 23 0.82 11.90 3.73
CA LYS A 23 0.17 13.13 4.20
C LYS A 23 -1.22 12.82 4.77
N SER A 24 -2.07 12.19 3.98
CA SER A 24 -3.44 11.84 4.35
C SER A 24 -3.55 10.57 5.19
N ARG A 25 -2.52 9.74 5.19
CA ARG A 25 -2.55 8.39 5.79
C ARG A 25 -3.54 7.46 5.11
N LEU A 26 -3.98 7.76 3.87
CA LEU A 26 -4.82 6.85 3.11
C LEU A 26 -4.04 5.55 2.85
N TYR A 27 -4.65 4.44 3.23
CA TYR A 27 -4.06 3.11 3.15
C TYR A 27 -4.83 2.24 2.17
N THR A 28 -4.13 1.57 1.27
CA THR A 28 -4.71 0.67 0.27
C THR A 28 -3.92 -0.63 0.24
N ALA A 29 -4.61 -1.73 -0.02
CA ALA A 29 -4.02 -3.04 -0.23
C ALA A 29 -4.64 -3.70 -1.45
N LEU A 30 -3.80 -4.29 -2.30
CA LEU A 30 -4.21 -5.00 -3.51
C LEU A 30 -3.71 -6.44 -3.45
N LYS A 31 -4.56 -7.39 -3.83
CA LYS A 31 -4.17 -8.79 -3.90
C LYS A 31 -3.14 -9.02 -5.01
N MET A 32 -2.12 -9.80 -4.68
CA MET A 32 -1.14 -10.31 -5.64
C MET A 32 -1.12 -11.83 -5.60
N GLN A 33 -0.86 -12.47 -6.73
CA GLN A 33 -0.75 -13.92 -6.81
C GLN A 33 0.48 -14.43 -6.06
N ASP A 34 1.56 -13.66 -6.10
CA ASP A 34 2.83 -13.96 -5.45
C ASP A 34 3.61 -12.67 -5.17
N ARG A 35 4.73 -12.82 -4.46
CA ARG A 35 5.67 -11.75 -4.11
C ARG A 35 6.73 -11.55 -5.20
N SER A 36 6.32 -11.45 -6.46
CA SER A 36 7.21 -11.17 -7.59
C SER A 36 7.21 -9.69 -7.98
N SER A 37 8.24 -9.26 -8.71
CA SER A 37 8.31 -7.90 -9.24
C SER A 37 7.22 -7.63 -10.27
N ASP A 38 6.85 -8.63 -11.07
CA ASP A 38 5.74 -8.55 -12.03
C ASP A 38 4.40 -8.30 -11.34
N SER A 39 4.12 -9.06 -10.28
CA SER A 39 2.88 -8.88 -9.49
C SER A 39 2.84 -7.51 -8.83
N MET A 40 3.96 -7.03 -8.30
CA MET A 40 4.08 -5.69 -7.71
C MET A 40 3.90 -4.60 -8.77
N GLN A 41 4.53 -4.73 -9.93
CA GLN A 41 4.37 -3.76 -11.02
C GLN A 41 2.92 -3.66 -11.50
N LYS A 42 2.22 -4.79 -11.63
CA LYS A 42 0.79 -4.82 -11.97
C LYS A 42 -0.06 -4.11 -10.91
N ALA A 43 0.23 -4.33 -9.64
CA ALA A 43 -0.47 -3.66 -8.54
C ALA A 43 -0.25 -2.14 -8.57
N ILE A 44 0.99 -1.67 -8.81
CA ILE A 44 1.30 -0.24 -8.96
C ILE A 44 0.57 0.35 -10.18
N LYS A 45 0.61 -0.31 -11.33
CA LYS A 45 -0.12 0.12 -12.55
C LYS A 45 -1.62 0.25 -12.31
N TYR A 46 -2.21 -0.75 -11.66
CA TYR A 46 -3.63 -0.72 -11.32
C TYR A 46 -3.95 0.46 -10.39
N LEU A 47 -3.17 0.66 -9.33
CA LEU A 47 -3.37 1.79 -8.42
C LEU A 47 -3.30 3.14 -9.16
N CYS A 48 -2.33 3.30 -10.07
CA CYS A 48 -2.21 4.51 -10.88
C CYS A 48 -3.41 4.73 -11.81
N SER A 49 -4.02 3.65 -12.31
CA SER A 49 -5.19 3.75 -13.21
C SER A 49 -6.46 4.20 -12.50
N VAL A 50 -6.58 3.96 -11.20
CA VAL A 50 -7.76 4.32 -10.39
C VAL A 50 -7.59 5.61 -9.58
N LEU A 51 -6.36 6.08 -9.41
CA LEU A 51 -6.07 7.34 -8.73
C LEU A 51 -6.18 8.54 -9.68
N PRO A 52 -6.49 9.73 -9.17
CA PRO A 52 -6.41 10.97 -9.96
C PRO A 52 -5.01 11.14 -10.58
N LEU A 53 -4.96 11.72 -11.77
CA LEU A 53 -3.69 11.99 -12.46
C LEU A 53 -2.76 12.80 -11.57
N LYS A 54 -1.47 12.42 -11.53
CA LYS A 54 -0.44 13.03 -10.66
C LYS A 54 -0.60 12.82 -9.14
N ALA A 55 -1.58 12.02 -8.70
CA ALA A 55 -1.72 11.74 -7.27
C ALA A 55 -0.59 10.85 -6.73
N PHE A 56 -0.01 9.99 -7.57
CA PHE A 56 1.09 9.10 -7.19
C PHE A 56 2.39 9.55 -7.88
N LYS A 57 3.28 10.20 -7.16
CA LYS A 57 4.51 10.81 -7.69
C LYS A 57 5.77 10.04 -7.31
N THR A 58 5.86 9.63 -6.06
CA THR A 58 7.05 8.97 -5.51
C THR A 58 6.65 7.82 -4.61
N ALA A 59 7.51 6.84 -4.46
CA ALA A 59 7.34 5.71 -3.57
C ALA A 59 8.59 5.48 -2.73
N THR A 60 8.41 5.17 -1.45
CA THR A 60 9.49 4.69 -0.56
C THR A 60 9.21 3.25 -0.19
N THR A 61 10.20 2.37 -0.38
CA THR A 61 10.09 0.94 -0.15
C THR A 61 11.36 0.38 0.50
N ASP A 62 11.35 -0.88 0.89
CA ASP A 62 12.61 -1.58 1.23
C ASP A 62 13.31 -2.09 -0.03
N ARG A 63 14.37 -2.87 0.19
CA ARG A 63 15.14 -3.50 -0.89
C ARG A 63 14.65 -4.92 -1.22
N GLY A 64 13.35 -5.18 -1.03
CA GLY A 64 12.73 -6.45 -1.37
C GLY A 64 12.82 -6.74 -2.87
N LYS A 65 12.94 -8.02 -3.23
CA LYS A 65 13.04 -8.45 -4.64
C LYS A 65 11.84 -8.04 -5.48
N GLU A 66 10.66 -7.93 -4.87
CA GLU A 66 9.43 -7.47 -5.49
C GLU A 66 9.51 -6.05 -6.02
N PHE A 67 10.41 -5.23 -5.49
CA PHE A 67 10.61 -3.84 -5.93
C PHE A 67 11.69 -3.69 -7.01
N SER A 68 12.23 -4.79 -7.55
CA SER A 68 13.19 -4.74 -8.67
C SER A 68 12.58 -4.17 -9.96
N CYS A 69 11.24 -4.04 -10.04
CA CYS A 69 10.53 -3.35 -11.12
C CYS A 69 10.69 -1.82 -11.13
N TYR A 70 11.46 -1.23 -10.23
CA TYR A 70 11.54 0.23 -10.05
C TYR A 70 11.93 1.00 -11.33
N LYS A 71 12.78 0.43 -12.18
CA LYS A 71 13.16 1.05 -13.46
C LYS A 71 11.98 1.11 -14.41
N SER A 72 11.29 -0.01 -14.63
CA SER A 72 10.11 -0.08 -15.49
C SER A 72 8.98 0.81 -14.95
N VAL A 73 8.79 0.87 -13.64
CA VAL A 73 7.81 1.77 -12.99
C VAL A 73 8.15 3.23 -13.28
N LYS A 74 9.42 3.61 -13.22
CA LYS A 74 9.85 4.98 -13.59
C LYS A 74 9.63 5.27 -15.06
N GLU A 75 10.06 4.37 -15.95
CA GLU A 75 9.96 4.56 -17.40
C GLU A 75 8.51 4.62 -17.89
N GLU A 76 7.64 3.76 -17.38
CA GLU A 76 6.26 3.63 -17.84
C GLU A 76 5.27 4.57 -17.13
N LEU A 77 5.49 4.87 -15.86
CA LEU A 77 4.54 5.61 -15.01
C LEU A 77 5.09 6.94 -14.50
N GLY A 78 6.37 7.23 -14.69
CA GLY A 78 7.02 8.44 -14.20
C GLY A 78 7.15 8.52 -12.67
N ILE A 79 7.07 7.39 -11.97
CA ILE A 79 7.13 7.32 -10.50
C ILE A 79 8.57 7.05 -10.08
N ASP A 80 9.13 7.94 -9.27
CA ASP A 80 10.44 7.72 -8.64
C ASP A 80 10.31 6.83 -7.41
N MET A 81 11.05 5.71 -7.39
CA MET A 81 11.11 4.79 -6.26
C MET A 81 12.39 5.00 -5.47
N TYR A 82 12.24 5.26 -4.18
CA TYR A 82 13.32 5.42 -3.20
C TYR A 82 13.37 4.21 -2.28
N PHE A 83 14.59 3.80 -1.93
CA PHE A 83 14.81 2.65 -1.07
C PHE A 83 15.24 3.12 0.32
N ALA A 84 14.53 2.63 1.34
CA ALA A 84 14.91 2.89 2.73
C ALA A 84 16.31 2.33 3.02
N ASP A 85 17.04 3.02 3.89
CA ASP A 85 18.35 2.55 4.35
C ASP A 85 18.22 1.28 5.18
N PRO A 86 19.22 0.38 5.13
CA PRO A 86 19.25 -0.78 5.98
C PRO A 86 19.09 -0.39 7.45
N TYR A 87 18.28 -1.15 8.18
CA TYR A 87 18.01 -0.95 9.61
C TYR A 87 17.30 0.37 9.98
N CYS A 88 16.80 1.12 8.99
CA CYS A 88 16.07 2.37 9.18
C CYS A 88 14.54 2.18 9.03
N SER A 89 13.94 1.32 9.86
CA SER A 89 12.51 1.00 9.81
C SER A 89 11.61 2.23 9.97
N TRP A 90 12.06 3.25 10.71
CA TRP A 90 11.31 4.51 10.88
C TRP A 90 11.07 5.27 9.56
N GLN A 91 11.86 5.02 8.51
CA GLN A 91 11.64 5.62 7.18
C GLN A 91 10.37 5.08 6.50
N ARG A 92 9.80 3.99 7.01
CA ARG A 92 8.56 3.35 6.54
C ARG A 92 7.55 3.08 7.67
N GLY A 93 7.64 3.82 8.75
CA GLY A 93 6.80 3.62 9.94
C GLY A 93 5.31 3.75 9.69
N SER A 94 4.89 4.54 8.69
CA SER A 94 3.47 4.68 8.35
C SER A 94 2.90 3.40 7.77
N ASN A 95 3.65 2.73 6.89
CA ASN A 95 3.21 1.48 6.28
C ASN A 95 3.19 0.34 7.31
N GLU A 96 4.23 0.23 8.15
CA GLU A 96 4.29 -0.76 9.22
C GLU A 96 3.09 -0.64 10.17
N ASN A 97 2.75 0.58 10.61
CA ASN A 97 1.59 0.82 11.45
C ASN A 97 0.27 0.43 10.75
N SER A 98 0.11 0.80 9.48
CA SER A 98 -1.12 0.49 8.72
C SER A 98 -1.25 -1.00 8.39
N ASN A 99 -0.14 -1.68 8.11
CA ASN A 99 -0.10 -3.13 8.00
C ASN A 99 -0.54 -3.80 9.32
N GLY A 100 -0.17 -3.22 10.46
CA GLY A 100 -0.63 -3.66 11.80
C GLY A 100 -2.16 -3.60 11.92
N LEU A 101 -2.77 -2.50 11.47
CA LEU A 101 -4.24 -2.35 11.47
C LEU A 101 -4.93 -3.37 10.55
N LEU A 102 -4.36 -3.63 9.37
CA LEU A 102 -4.92 -4.64 8.45
C LEU A 102 -4.76 -6.06 9.03
N ARG A 103 -3.73 -6.31 9.83
CA ARG A 103 -3.53 -7.57 10.54
C ARG A 103 -4.56 -7.85 11.64
N GLU A 104 -5.30 -6.86 12.10
CA GLU A 104 -6.47 -7.08 12.99
C GLU A 104 -7.56 -7.88 12.27
N PHE A 105 -7.76 -7.67 10.96
CA PHE A 105 -8.71 -8.40 10.12
C PHE A 105 -8.12 -9.69 9.54
N TYR A 106 -6.82 -9.67 9.19
CA TYR A 106 -6.10 -10.78 8.57
C TYR A 106 -4.88 -11.16 9.41
N PRO A 107 -5.05 -11.93 10.51
CA PRO A 107 -3.94 -12.35 11.37
C PRO A 107 -2.84 -13.11 10.61
N LYS A 108 -1.65 -13.20 11.19
CA LYS A 108 -0.46 -13.81 10.54
C LYS A 108 -0.67 -15.24 9.99
N LYS A 109 -1.66 -15.98 10.48
CA LYS A 109 -1.96 -17.34 10.01
C LYS A 109 -2.99 -17.40 8.86
N THR A 110 -3.50 -16.27 8.41
CA THR A 110 -4.47 -16.20 7.32
C THR A 110 -3.82 -16.49 5.98
N ASP A 111 -4.49 -17.27 5.14
CA ASP A 111 -4.16 -17.44 3.73
C ASP A 111 -4.74 -16.27 2.93
N LEU A 112 -3.90 -15.34 2.52
CA LEU A 112 -4.32 -14.12 1.85
C LEU A 112 -4.82 -14.36 0.41
N SER A 113 -4.53 -15.53 -0.19
CA SER A 113 -5.07 -15.88 -1.50
C SER A 113 -6.59 -16.12 -1.47
N LEU A 114 -7.12 -16.54 -0.32
CA LEU A 114 -8.53 -16.85 -0.13
C LEU A 114 -9.37 -15.62 0.27
N VAL A 115 -8.74 -14.49 0.56
CA VAL A 115 -9.45 -13.27 0.98
C VAL A 115 -10.33 -12.77 -0.15
N ASN A 116 -11.59 -12.50 0.16
CA ASN A 116 -12.53 -11.90 -0.77
C ASN A 116 -12.19 -10.42 -0.98
N GLU A 117 -12.21 -9.95 -2.24
CA GLU A 117 -11.86 -8.57 -2.58
C GLU A 117 -12.85 -7.54 -2.00
N MET A 118 -14.14 -7.86 -1.99
CA MET A 118 -15.16 -6.98 -1.40
C MET A 118 -14.98 -6.84 0.11
N GLU A 119 -14.63 -7.94 0.79
CA GLU A 119 -14.30 -7.93 2.22
C GLU A 119 -13.05 -7.09 2.47
N LEU A 120 -12.00 -7.24 1.65
CA LEU A 120 -10.79 -6.43 1.74
C LEU A 120 -11.10 -4.94 1.57
N MET A 121 -11.90 -4.58 0.56
CA MET A 121 -12.33 -3.19 0.33
C MET A 121 -13.11 -2.63 1.53
N HIS A 122 -14.02 -3.41 2.11
CA HIS A 122 -14.78 -3.02 3.29
C HIS A 122 -13.86 -2.76 4.50
N ASN A 123 -12.92 -3.66 4.75
CA ASN A 123 -11.96 -3.52 5.86
C ASN A 123 -11.03 -2.31 5.66
N LEU A 124 -10.58 -2.04 4.43
CA LEU A 124 -9.81 -0.85 4.10
C LEU A 124 -10.63 0.43 4.31
N PHE A 125 -11.92 0.42 3.94
CA PHE A 125 -12.81 1.54 4.22
C PHE A 125 -12.95 1.80 5.73
N LEU A 126 -13.13 0.76 6.53
CA LEU A 126 -13.18 0.89 7.99
C LEU A 126 -11.90 1.50 8.57
N ILE A 127 -10.72 1.06 8.09
CA ILE A 127 -9.43 1.61 8.51
C ILE A 127 -9.29 3.09 8.13
N ASN A 128 -9.69 3.44 6.92
CA ASN A 128 -9.52 4.80 6.37
C ASN A 128 -10.57 5.80 6.85
N SER A 129 -11.70 5.32 7.36
CA SER A 129 -12.78 6.15 7.92
C SER A 129 -12.58 6.51 9.40
N ARG A 130 -11.62 5.87 10.08
CA ARG A 130 -11.34 6.17 11.50
C ARG A 130 -10.74 7.57 11.65
N PRO A 131 -11.27 8.43 12.55
CA PRO A 131 -10.65 9.70 12.89
C PRO A 131 -9.25 9.48 13.47
N ARG A 132 -8.28 10.26 13.04
CA ARG A 132 -6.88 10.14 13.49
C ARG A 132 -6.38 11.41 14.14
N LYS A 133 -5.83 11.29 15.35
CA LYS A 133 -5.27 12.45 16.09
C LYS A 133 -4.22 13.20 15.25
N CYS A 134 -3.34 12.48 14.52
CA CYS A 134 -2.32 13.07 13.66
C CYS A 134 -2.88 13.82 12.42
N LEU A 135 -4.18 13.67 12.13
CA LEU A 135 -4.89 14.37 11.06
C LEU A 135 -5.89 15.42 11.63
N GLY A 136 -5.70 15.85 12.87
CA GLY A 136 -6.62 16.78 13.52
C GLY A 136 -8.04 16.17 13.70
N TRP A 137 -8.10 14.88 13.98
CA TRP A 137 -9.33 14.09 14.14
C TRP A 137 -10.16 13.88 12.85
N LYS A 138 -9.60 14.23 11.70
CA LYS A 138 -10.16 13.85 10.39
C LYS A 138 -9.80 12.40 10.04
N SER A 139 -10.61 11.80 9.19
CA SER A 139 -10.30 10.49 8.60
C SER A 139 -9.28 10.63 7.47
N ALA A 140 -8.61 9.51 7.14
CA ALA A 140 -7.68 9.47 6.00
C ALA A 140 -8.39 9.78 4.66
N ILE A 141 -9.64 9.32 4.50
CA ILE A 141 -10.45 9.58 3.31
C ILE A 141 -10.71 11.08 3.15
N GLU A 142 -11.16 11.76 4.21
CA GLU A 142 -11.45 13.21 4.15
C GLU A 142 -10.22 14.01 3.74
N VAL A 143 -9.07 13.72 4.37
CA VAL A 143 -7.82 14.42 4.06
C VAL A 143 -7.36 14.12 2.64
N PHE A 144 -7.43 12.88 2.18
CA PHE A 144 -7.04 12.50 0.83
C PHE A 144 -7.91 13.19 -0.23
N LEU A 145 -9.22 13.18 -0.08
CA LEU A 145 -10.14 13.85 -1.00
C LEU A 145 -9.86 15.35 -1.09
N HIS A 146 -9.58 15.99 0.04
CA HIS A 146 -9.18 17.39 0.06
C HIS A 146 -7.88 17.62 -0.72
N GLU A 147 -6.85 16.79 -0.52
CA GLU A 147 -5.56 16.93 -1.22
C GLU A 147 -5.69 16.74 -2.73
N VAL A 148 -6.44 15.73 -3.17
CA VAL A 148 -6.58 15.45 -4.62
C VAL A 148 -7.49 16.44 -5.33
N SER A 149 -8.39 17.14 -4.63
CA SER A 149 -9.24 18.19 -5.22
C SER A 149 -8.41 19.39 -5.75
N HIS A 150 -7.17 19.53 -5.31
CA HIS A 150 -6.25 20.57 -5.77
C HIS A 150 -5.28 20.11 -6.88
N LEU A 151 -5.40 18.86 -7.36
CA LEU A 151 -4.54 18.32 -8.43
C LEU A 151 -5.08 18.58 -9.85
N THR A 152 -6.26 19.13 -9.96
CA THR A 152 -6.91 19.49 -11.23
C THR A 152 -6.40 20.78 -11.82
#